data_ea2bd833b85be926e6908d0e1f3e02be
#
_entry.id   ea2bd833b85be926e6908d0e1f3e02be
#
_cell.length_a   1.000
_cell.length_b   1.000
_cell.length_c   1.000
_cell.angle_alpha   90.00
_cell.angle_beta   90.00
_cell.angle_gamma   90.00
#
_symmetry.space_group_name_H-M   'P 1'
#
loop_
_entity.id
_entity.type
_entity.pdbx_description
1 polymer ?
#
loop_
_entity_poly.entity_id
_entity_poly.type
_entity_poly.pdbx_seq_one_letter_code
_entity_poly.pdbx_strand_id
1 'polypeptide(L)'
;MKNLRIGIVGGGGMGRVHFANWQVVENASVVALCDTAPSAADTAAQWGVPLYRSITQMVQACDLDAVDICTPIFLHHDMVMESLNLGMDTICEKPIALHYADAKEMLDTAQAKGCHL
;
A
#
# COMPACT_ATOMS: atom_id res chain seq x y z
N MET A 1 15.67 1.82 17.15
CA MET A 1 15.35 1.60 15.72
C MET A 1 13.98 2.21 15.44
N LYS A 2 13.85 2.95 14.35
CA LYS A 2 12.56 3.57 13.99
C LYS A 2 11.50 2.49 13.76
N ASN A 3 10.30 2.71 14.28
CA ASN A 3 9.15 1.87 13.94
C ASN A 3 8.53 2.37 12.63
N LEU A 4 8.55 1.54 11.59
CA LEU A 4 8.00 1.88 10.28
C LEU A 4 6.47 1.85 10.32
N ARG A 5 5.86 2.84 9.71
CA ARG A 5 4.41 3.00 9.66
C ARG A 5 3.91 2.63 8.27
N ILE A 6 3.10 1.60 8.19
CA ILE A 6 2.67 0.97 6.94
C ILE A 6 1.18 1.23 6.72
N GLY A 7 0.84 1.67 5.51
CA GLY A 7 -0.55 1.72 5.06
C GLY A 7 -0.79 0.59 4.06
N ILE A 8 -1.78 -0.26 4.30
CA ILE A 8 -2.16 -1.32 3.37
C ILE A 8 -3.25 -0.82 2.44
N VAL A 9 -3.12 -1.12 1.15
CA VAL A 9 -4.14 -0.87 0.13
C VAL A 9 -4.71 -2.21 -0.30
N GLY A 10 -6.00 -2.41 -0.06
CA GLY A 10 -6.68 -3.67 -0.31
C GLY A 10 -6.80 -4.55 0.92
N GLY A 11 -8.02 -4.65 1.46
CA GLY A 11 -8.33 -5.45 2.65
C GLY A 11 -8.90 -6.83 2.34
N GLY A 12 -8.72 -7.33 1.11
CA GLY A 12 -9.14 -8.66 0.71
C GLY A 12 -8.20 -9.76 1.20
N GLY A 13 -8.23 -10.93 0.56
CA GLY A 13 -7.46 -12.09 1.01
C GLY A 13 -5.97 -11.83 1.16
N MET A 14 -5.34 -11.23 0.15
CA MET A 14 -3.90 -10.96 0.21
C MET A 14 -3.55 -9.85 1.19
N GLY A 15 -4.39 -8.82 1.29
CA GLY A 15 -4.20 -7.76 2.29
C GLY A 15 -4.23 -8.30 3.71
N ARG A 16 -5.10 -9.27 3.98
CA ARG A 16 -5.16 -9.95 5.30
C ARG A 16 -3.92 -10.77 5.58
N VAL A 17 -3.36 -11.42 4.57
CA VAL A 17 -2.09 -12.15 4.68
C VAL A 17 -0.96 -11.19 5.02
N HIS A 18 -0.86 -10.06 4.31
CA HIS A 18 0.15 -9.04 4.57
C HIS A 18 -0.03 -8.44 5.97
N PHE A 19 -1.26 -8.13 6.37
CA PHE A 19 -1.50 -7.62 7.71
C PHE A 19 -0.98 -8.58 8.79
N ALA A 20 -1.31 -9.86 8.66
CA ALA A 20 -0.85 -10.88 9.61
C ALA A 20 0.68 -10.98 9.65
N ASN A 21 1.32 -10.89 8.48
CA ASN A 21 2.78 -10.94 8.38
C ASN A 21 3.43 -9.69 9.00
N TRP A 22 2.85 -8.51 8.82
CA TRP A 22 3.37 -7.30 9.46
C TRP A 22 3.33 -7.37 10.99
N GLN A 23 2.39 -8.13 11.57
CA GLN A 23 2.29 -8.27 13.03
C GLN A 23 3.51 -8.94 13.66
N VAL A 24 4.27 -9.71 12.89
CA VAL A 24 5.47 -10.41 13.38
C VAL A 24 6.77 -9.72 12.98
N VAL A 25 6.68 -8.62 12.26
CA VAL A 25 7.85 -7.80 11.93
C VAL A 25 8.11 -6.87 13.11
N GLU A 26 9.30 -6.96 13.67
CA GLU A 26 9.68 -6.12 14.80
C GLU A 26 9.63 -4.63 14.47
N ASN A 27 9.85 -3.75 14.41
CA ASN A 27 9.88 -2.34 14.10
C ASN A 27 9.03 -1.94 12.88
N ALA A 28 7.84 -2.54 12.76
CA ALA A 28 6.86 -2.10 11.76
C ALA A 28 5.44 -2.26 12.31
N SER A 29 4.55 -1.36 11.93
CA SER A 29 3.14 -1.41 12.34
C SER A 29 2.24 -1.00 11.18
N VAL A 30 1.16 -1.74 10.96
CA VAL A 30 0.10 -1.30 10.06
C VAL A 30 -0.75 -0.27 10.79
N VAL A 31 -0.85 0.93 10.23
CA VAL A 31 -1.54 2.05 10.88
C VAL A 31 -2.74 2.57 10.10
N ALA A 32 -2.98 2.06 8.90
CA ALA A 32 -4.12 2.47 8.08
C ALA A 32 -4.46 1.41 7.04
N LEU A 33 -5.73 1.38 6.64
CA LEU A 33 -6.23 0.60 5.51
C LEU A 33 -6.85 1.55 4.48
N CYS A 34 -6.55 1.33 3.20
CA CYS A 34 -7.20 1.98 2.07
C CYS A 34 -7.95 0.92 1.25
N ASP A 35 -9.25 1.08 1.08
CA ASP A 35 -10.07 0.17 0.30
C ASP A 35 -11.41 0.82 -0.03
N THR A 36 -11.96 0.55 -1.21
CA THR A 36 -13.26 1.07 -1.64
C THR A 36 -14.40 0.08 -1.40
N ALA A 37 -14.10 -1.17 -1.05
CA ALA A 37 -15.13 -2.20 -0.84
C ALA A 37 -16.02 -1.86 0.37
N PRO A 38 -17.33 -2.15 0.29
CA PRO A 38 -18.23 -1.95 1.44
C PRO A 38 -17.80 -2.72 2.69
N SER A 39 -17.20 -3.91 2.53
CA SER A 39 -16.74 -4.73 3.64
C SER A 39 -15.47 -4.20 4.32
N ALA A 40 -14.82 -3.21 3.74
CA ALA A 40 -13.55 -2.70 4.26
C ALA A 40 -13.69 -2.06 5.64
N ALA A 41 -14.86 -1.50 5.97
CA ALA A 41 -15.10 -0.93 7.29
C ALA A 41 -14.96 -1.98 8.40
N ASP A 42 -15.49 -3.18 8.17
CA ASP A 42 -15.36 -4.29 9.13
C ASP A 42 -13.91 -4.75 9.25
N THR A 43 -13.21 -4.84 8.13
CA THR A 43 -11.80 -5.21 8.11
C THR A 43 -10.94 -4.19 8.88
N ALA A 44 -11.14 -2.91 8.65
CA ALA A 44 -10.43 -1.85 9.36
C ALA A 44 -10.72 -1.90 10.86
N ALA A 45 -11.97 -2.15 11.25
CA ALA A 45 -12.36 -2.30 12.65
C ALA A 45 -11.65 -3.50 13.29
N GLN A 46 -11.58 -4.63 12.59
CA GLN A 46 -10.87 -5.82 13.07
C GLN A 46 -9.38 -5.55 13.26
N TRP A 47 -8.77 -4.78 12.37
CA TRP A 47 -7.36 -4.41 12.45
C TRP A 47 -7.10 -3.29 13.46
N GLY A 48 -8.12 -2.59 13.90
CA GLY A 48 -7.99 -1.46 14.81
C GLY A 48 -7.34 -0.25 14.17
N VAL A 49 -7.58 -0.01 12.88
CA VAL A 49 -6.99 1.09 12.11
C VAL A 49 -8.06 1.90 11.40
N PRO A 50 -7.77 3.17 11.09
CA PRO A 50 -8.69 3.98 10.28
C PRO A 50 -8.75 3.48 8.84
N LEU A 51 -9.89 3.73 8.19
CA LEU A 51 -10.17 3.40 6.80
C LEU A 51 -10.17 4.66 5.95
N TYR A 52 -9.47 4.57 4.81
CA TYR A 52 -9.47 5.62 3.79
C TYR A 52 -9.92 5.03 2.45
N ARG A 53 -10.50 5.87 1.60
CA ARG A 53 -11.05 5.45 0.31
C ARG A 53 -10.12 5.74 -0.87
N SER A 54 -9.01 6.46 -0.62
CA SER A 54 -7.97 6.69 -1.63
C SER A 54 -6.58 6.68 -1.00
N ILE A 55 -5.57 6.33 -1.79
CA ILE A 55 -4.18 6.35 -1.33
C ILE A 55 -3.78 7.77 -0.94
N THR A 56 -4.15 8.76 -1.74
CA THR A 56 -3.84 10.16 -1.44
C THR A 56 -4.40 10.59 -0.10
N GLN A 57 -5.66 10.27 0.19
CA GLN A 57 -6.26 10.61 1.49
C GLN A 57 -5.51 9.94 2.64
N MET A 58 -5.20 8.67 2.48
CA MET A 58 -4.46 7.92 3.51
C MET A 58 -3.09 8.52 3.78
N VAL A 59 -2.33 8.80 2.73
CA VAL A 59 -0.98 9.37 2.84
C VAL A 59 -1.03 10.76 3.47
N GLN A 60 -2.00 11.58 3.11
CA GLN A 60 -2.14 12.93 3.68
C GLN A 60 -2.58 12.93 5.13
N ALA A 61 -3.38 11.96 5.55
CA ALA A 61 -3.93 11.89 6.90
C ALA A 61 -2.99 11.15 7.89
N CYS A 62 -2.16 10.26 7.39
CA CYS A 62 -1.27 9.44 8.20
C CYS A 62 0.19 9.75 7.90
N ASP A 63 1.00 9.69 8.93
CA ASP A 63 2.46 9.76 8.76
C ASP A 63 2.97 8.36 8.41
N LEU A 64 3.08 8.06 7.11
CA LEU A 64 3.46 6.75 6.61
C LEU A 64 4.91 6.72 6.15
N ASP A 65 5.55 5.58 6.33
CA ASP A 65 6.86 5.29 5.74
C ASP A 65 6.74 4.52 4.43
N ALA A 66 5.73 3.66 4.30
CA ALA A 66 5.53 2.87 3.09
C ALA A 66 4.05 2.54 2.86
N VAL A 67 3.73 2.29 1.61
CA VAL A 67 2.41 1.84 1.16
C VAL A 67 2.56 0.42 0.62
N ASP A 68 1.71 -0.50 1.09
CA ASP A 68 1.72 -1.92 0.73
C ASP A 68 0.46 -2.25 -0.07
N ILE A 69 0.61 -2.46 -1.38
CA ILE A 69 -0.49 -2.62 -2.32
C ILE A 69 -0.80 -4.09 -2.55
N CYS A 70 -2.01 -4.51 -2.14
CA CYS A 70 -2.49 -5.89 -2.17
C CYS A 70 -3.78 -6.03 -2.98
N THR A 71 -4.01 -5.15 -3.94
CA THR A 71 -5.20 -5.13 -4.79
C THR A 71 -5.04 -6.04 -6.01
N PRO A 72 -6.11 -6.26 -6.82
CA PRO A 72 -5.96 -7.00 -8.07
C PRO A 72 -4.95 -6.37 -9.03
N ILE A 73 -4.32 -7.20 -9.86
CA ILE A 73 -3.22 -6.79 -10.76
C ILE A 73 -3.57 -5.61 -11.67
N PHE A 74 -4.81 -5.54 -12.17
CA PHE A 74 -5.19 -4.47 -13.10
C PHE A 74 -5.21 -3.08 -12.44
N LEU A 75 -5.12 -2.99 -11.11
CA LEU A 75 -5.03 -1.73 -10.37
C LEU A 75 -3.59 -1.37 -10.00
N HIS A 76 -2.63 -2.26 -10.16
CA HIS A 76 -1.28 -2.08 -9.65
C HIS A 76 -0.60 -0.84 -10.23
N HIS A 77 -0.61 -0.68 -11.55
CA HIS A 77 0.07 0.45 -12.20
C HIS A 77 -0.41 1.80 -11.62
N ASP A 78 -1.70 2.06 -11.66
CA ASP A 78 -2.23 3.35 -11.24
C ASP A 78 -2.01 3.60 -9.74
N MET A 79 -2.16 2.58 -8.92
CA MET A 79 -1.97 2.69 -7.47
C MET A 79 -0.51 2.89 -7.10
N VAL A 80 0.40 2.15 -7.74
CA VAL A 80 1.84 2.33 -7.52
C VAL A 80 2.27 3.74 -7.96
N MET A 81 1.81 4.20 -9.13
CA MET A 81 2.12 5.54 -9.61
C MET A 81 1.61 6.61 -8.65
N GLU A 82 0.40 6.47 -8.14
CA GLU A 82 -0.14 7.40 -7.14
C GLU A 82 0.75 7.44 -5.88
N SER A 83 1.09 6.29 -5.35
CA SER A 83 1.94 6.16 -4.16
C SER A 83 3.32 6.77 -4.37
N LEU A 84 3.98 6.43 -5.47
CA LEU A 84 5.31 6.96 -5.79
C LEU A 84 5.30 8.46 -6.01
N ASN A 85 4.28 8.99 -6.68
CA ASN A 85 4.15 10.43 -6.91
C ASN A 85 3.88 11.21 -5.63
N LEU A 86 3.38 10.55 -4.58
CA LEU A 86 3.26 11.12 -3.24
C LEU A 86 4.56 10.99 -2.43
N GLY A 87 5.61 10.44 -3.01
CA GLY A 87 6.90 10.28 -2.35
C GLY A 87 7.00 9.08 -1.42
N MET A 88 6.12 8.09 -1.57
CA MET A 88 6.08 6.92 -0.69
C MET A 88 6.90 5.76 -1.25
N ASP A 89 7.68 5.14 -0.38
CA ASP A 89 8.19 3.80 -0.65
C ASP A 89 7.00 2.86 -0.79
N THR A 90 7.05 1.96 -1.77
CA THR A 90 5.88 1.19 -2.18
C THR A 90 6.23 -0.28 -2.33
N ILE A 91 5.42 -1.13 -1.73
CA ILE A 91 5.42 -2.58 -1.93
C ILE A 91 4.20 -2.90 -2.79
N CYS A 92 4.37 -3.74 -3.80
CA CYS A 92 3.27 -4.15 -4.66
C CYS A 92 3.30 -5.66 -4.83
N GLU A 93 2.14 -6.31 -4.66
CA GLU A 93 2.02 -7.74 -4.90
C GLU A 93 2.36 -8.12 -6.33
N LYS A 94 2.78 -9.34 -6.50
CA LYS A 94 3.06 -9.91 -7.82
C LYS A 94 1.75 -10.34 -8.50
N PRO A 95 1.70 -10.38 -9.83
CA PRO A 95 2.65 -9.78 -10.76
C PRO A 95 2.61 -8.26 -10.66
N ILE A 96 3.74 -7.60 -10.88
CA ILE A 96 3.83 -6.16 -10.66
C ILE A 96 2.90 -5.35 -11.55
N ALA A 97 2.71 -5.80 -12.79
CA ALA A 97 1.85 -5.14 -13.77
C ALA A 97 1.39 -6.12 -14.84
N LEU A 98 0.36 -5.72 -15.62
CA LEU A 98 -0.14 -6.49 -16.76
C LEU A 98 0.80 -6.42 -17.96
N HIS A 99 1.50 -5.31 -18.14
CA HIS A 99 2.36 -5.05 -19.30
C HIS A 99 3.73 -4.58 -18.89
N TYR A 100 4.75 -4.97 -19.68
CA TYR A 100 6.12 -4.54 -19.45
C TYR A 100 6.27 -3.03 -19.41
N ALA A 101 5.60 -2.31 -20.30
CA ALA A 101 5.68 -0.85 -20.35
C ALA A 101 5.21 -0.21 -19.04
N ASP A 102 4.16 -0.75 -18.43
CA ASP A 102 3.66 -0.27 -17.14
C ASP A 102 4.67 -0.53 -16.03
N ALA A 103 5.24 -1.74 -15.98
CA ALA A 103 6.25 -2.08 -14.99
C ALA A 103 7.48 -1.18 -15.11
N LYS A 104 7.91 -0.92 -16.35
CA LYS A 104 9.05 -0.03 -16.60
C LYS A 104 8.77 1.39 -16.13
N GLU A 105 7.60 1.93 -16.42
CA GLU A 105 7.21 3.26 -15.97
C GLU A 105 7.20 3.35 -14.44
N MET A 106 6.68 2.33 -13.77
CA MET A 106 6.67 2.26 -12.31
C MET A 106 8.10 2.31 -11.74
N LEU A 107 9.02 1.50 -12.29
CA LEU A 107 10.41 1.48 -11.86
C LEU A 107 11.13 2.79 -12.15
N ASP A 108 10.93 3.36 -13.34
CA ASP A 108 11.54 4.63 -13.71
C ASP A 108 11.04 5.76 -12.80
N THR A 109 9.77 5.75 -12.46
CA THR A 109 9.18 6.74 -11.55
C THR A 109 9.74 6.59 -10.13
N ALA A 110 9.87 5.37 -9.63
CA ALA A 110 10.49 5.14 -8.33
C ALA A 110 11.90 5.72 -8.28
N GLN A 111 12.71 5.45 -9.30
CA GLN A 111 14.05 6.03 -9.40
C GLN A 111 14.03 7.55 -9.42
N ALA A 112 13.17 8.15 -10.25
CA ALA A 112 13.08 9.60 -10.37
C ALA A 112 12.64 10.29 -9.07
N LYS A 113 11.80 9.62 -8.28
CA LYS A 113 11.29 10.14 -7.00
C LYS A 113 12.20 9.81 -5.82
N GLY A 114 13.23 9.00 -6.02
CA GLY A 114 14.07 8.54 -4.92
C GLY A 114 13.35 7.60 -3.96
N CYS A 115 12.35 6.88 -4.44
CA CYS A 115 11.56 5.93 -3.66
C CYS A 115 12.00 4.50 -3.95
N HIS A 116 11.76 3.61 -3.00
CA HIS A 116 11.90 2.17 -3.20
C HIS A 116 10.61 1.58 -3.75
N LEU A 117 10.75 0.63 -4.66
CA LEU A 117 9.64 -0.16 -5.18
C LEU A 117 10.05 -1.63 -5.18
#